data_bdba885684ec92dfc36f57dae4b0d995
#
_entry.id   bdba885684ec92dfc36f57dae4b0d995
#
_cell.length_a   1.000
_cell.length_b   1.000
_cell.length_c   1.000
_cell.angle_alpha   90.00
_cell.angle_beta   90.00
_cell.angle_gamma   90.00
#
_symmetry.space_group_name_H-M   'P 1'
#
loop_
_entity.id
_entity.type
_entity.pdbx_description
1 polymer ?
#
loop_
_entity_poly.entity_id
_entity_poly.type
_entity_poly.pdbx_seq_one_letter_code
_entity_poly.pdbx_strand_id
1 'polypeptide(L)'
;SNYVKLAAGIAFFGSINKLPFMVLRRQRKIILFTTINLCSSILFAILALVSVLWLNFGLVGIFCAQIISSGLTLITALLVTRKLLVMTFNIDYLKIALKYSLPLIPGKFVMWANQQANRIILLYFLGLTGVGLFGVGYRISSIVLLMITFFGRAWGPFSVEMLKNKGRKLIYELSLKYYLGIFFSFGIIISAL
;
A
#
# COMPACT_ATOMS: atom_id res chain seq x y z
N SER A 1 13.39 -22.37 -6.81
CA SER A 1 13.74 -21.47 -7.91
C SER A 1 14.25 -20.15 -7.34
N ASN A 2 15.26 -19.56 -7.94
CA ASN A 2 15.93 -18.33 -7.47
C ASN A 2 14.96 -17.14 -7.34
N TYR A 3 13.94 -17.06 -8.18
CA TYR A 3 12.92 -16.02 -8.14
C TYR A 3 12.10 -16.03 -6.83
N VAL A 4 11.82 -17.20 -6.27
CA VAL A 4 11.08 -17.32 -5.00
C VAL A 4 11.92 -16.79 -3.84
N LYS A 5 13.24 -17.07 -3.84
CA LYS A 5 14.17 -16.54 -2.84
C LYS A 5 14.26 -15.01 -2.89
N LEU A 6 14.35 -14.45 -4.10
CA LEU A 6 14.38 -13.00 -4.31
C LEU A 6 13.05 -12.35 -3.88
N ALA A 7 11.91 -12.95 -4.22
CA ALA A 7 10.60 -12.47 -3.78
C ALA A 7 10.44 -12.51 -2.26
N ALA A 8 10.93 -13.57 -1.61
CA ALA A 8 10.95 -13.66 -0.14
C ALA A 8 11.81 -12.55 0.49
N GLY A 9 12.98 -12.24 -0.09
CA GLY A 9 13.82 -11.12 0.33
C GLY A 9 13.10 -9.77 0.24
N ILE A 10 12.40 -9.51 -0.86
CA ILE A 10 11.60 -8.28 -1.03
C ILE A 10 10.50 -8.19 0.04
N ALA A 11 9.78 -9.29 0.27
CA ALA A 11 8.73 -9.34 1.28
C ALA A 11 9.27 -9.09 2.69
N PHE A 12 10.46 -9.63 3.01
CA PHE A 12 11.14 -9.43 4.29
C PHE A 12 11.51 -7.95 4.50
N PHE A 13 12.26 -7.34 3.58
CA PHE A 13 12.61 -5.92 3.67
C PHE A 13 11.39 -5.03 3.66
N GLY A 14 10.38 -5.32 2.81
CA GLY A 14 9.13 -4.58 2.76
C GLY A 14 8.33 -4.63 4.06
N SER A 15 8.41 -5.74 4.80
CA SER A 15 7.75 -5.87 6.11
C SER A 15 8.44 -5.09 7.20
N ILE A 16 9.77 -5.13 7.26
CA ILE A 16 10.57 -4.40 8.24
C ILE A 16 10.47 -2.89 8.02
N ASN A 17 10.45 -2.43 6.77
CA ASN A 17 10.30 -1.01 6.43
C ASN A 17 9.01 -0.38 6.99
N LYS A 18 7.96 -1.17 7.21
CA LYS A 18 6.69 -0.65 7.77
C LYS A 18 6.86 -0.07 9.18
N LEU A 19 7.77 -0.61 9.99
CA LEU A 19 7.96 -0.19 11.38
C LEU A 19 8.44 1.27 11.49
N PRO A 20 9.59 1.68 10.92
CA PRO A 20 10.05 3.06 11.00
C PRO A 20 9.08 4.04 10.32
N PHE A 21 8.42 3.63 9.24
CA PHE A 21 7.40 4.45 8.59
C PHE A 21 6.15 4.67 9.45
N MET A 22 5.75 3.68 10.25
CA MET A 22 4.65 3.83 11.19
C MET A 22 4.97 4.85 12.29
N VAL A 23 6.22 4.85 12.79
CA VAL A 23 6.72 5.83 13.77
C VAL A 23 6.70 7.25 13.18
N LEU A 24 7.19 7.45 11.96
CA LEU A 24 7.18 8.76 11.29
C LEU A 24 5.76 9.30 11.10
N ARG A 25 4.81 8.44 10.70
CA ARG A 25 3.38 8.83 10.58
C ARG A 25 2.77 9.22 11.92
N ARG A 26 3.05 8.47 12.99
CA ARG A 26 2.55 8.77 14.33
C ARG A 26 3.04 10.13 14.82
N GLN A 27 4.26 10.52 14.48
CA GLN A 27 4.85 11.82 14.84
C GLN A 27 4.42 12.97 13.93
N ARG A 28 3.51 12.74 12.99
CA ARG A 28 3.05 13.73 11.99
C ARG A 28 4.19 14.29 11.13
N LYS A 29 5.34 13.62 11.04
CA LYS A 29 6.46 14.01 10.17
C LYS A 29 6.20 13.55 8.74
N ILE A 30 5.10 14.06 8.16
CA ILE A 30 4.58 13.62 6.85
C ILE A 30 5.59 13.95 5.74
N ILE A 31 6.23 15.12 5.80
CA ILE A 31 7.21 15.55 4.78
C ILE A 31 8.37 14.55 4.71
N LEU A 32 8.99 14.21 5.85
CA LEU A 32 10.09 13.25 5.90
C LEU A 32 9.67 11.87 5.37
N PHE A 33 8.49 11.40 5.78
CA PHE A 33 7.93 10.15 5.28
C PHE A 33 7.78 10.17 3.76
N THR A 34 7.22 11.26 3.21
CA THR A 34 6.98 11.38 1.76
C THR A 34 8.29 11.49 1.00
N THR A 35 9.25 12.28 1.48
CA THR A 35 10.57 12.45 0.84
C THR A 35 11.32 11.12 0.78
N ILE A 36 11.39 10.36 1.87
CA ILE A 36 12.05 9.05 1.88
C ILE A 36 11.39 8.09 0.88
N ASN A 37 10.05 8.05 0.81
CA ASN A 37 9.35 7.19 -0.14
C ASN A 37 9.59 7.63 -1.60
N LEU A 38 9.57 8.92 -1.89
CA LEU A 38 9.84 9.44 -3.23
C LEU A 38 11.27 9.12 -3.67
N CYS A 39 12.27 9.40 -2.82
CA CYS A 39 13.66 9.05 -3.11
C CYS A 39 13.84 7.55 -3.34
N SER A 40 13.19 6.71 -2.53
CA SER A 40 13.20 5.26 -2.69
C SER A 40 12.59 4.82 -4.03
N SER A 41 11.46 5.41 -4.42
CA SER A 41 10.79 5.09 -5.68
C SER A 41 11.61 5.51 -6.90
N ILE A 42 12.23 6.69 -6.84
CA ILE A 42 13.13 7.19 -7.89
C ILE A 42 14.37 6.29 -8.00
N LEU A 43 14.98 5.97 -6.87
CA LEU A 43 16.14 5.08 -6.82
C LEU A 43 15.80 3.69 -7.41
N PHE A 44 14.67 3.12 -7.04
CA PHE A 44 14.20 1.86 -7.60
C PHE A 44 14.03 1.97 -9.13
N ALA A 45 13.38 3.03 -9.62
CA ALA A 45 13.16 3.22 -11.05
C ALA A 45 14.48 3.32 -11.82
N ILE A 46 15.45 4.09 -11.30
CA ILE A 46 16.78 4.22 -11.93
C ILE A 46 17.51 2.88 -11.94
N LEU A 47 17.57 2.19 -10.80
CA LEU A 47 18.24 0.88 -10.71
C LEU A 47 17.56 -0.17 -11.60
N ALA A 48 16.23 -0.17 -11.68
CA ALA A 48 15.50 -1.09 -12.54
C ALA A 48 15.79 -0.80 -14.03
N LEU A 49 15.78 0.47 -14.46
CA LEU A 49 16.13 0.84 -15.84
C LEU A 49 17.56 0.45 -16.19
N VAL A 50 18.52 0.78 -15.33
CA VAL A 50 19.94 0.42 -15.55
C VAL A 50 20.11 -1.09 -15.64
N SER A 51 19.49 -1.86 -14.76
CA SER A 51 19.62 -3.32 -14.74
C SER A 51 18.99 -4.00 -15.95
N VAL A 52 17.91 -3.43 -16.50
CA VAL A 52 17.24 -4.00 -17.68
C VAL A 52 17.91 -3.56 -18.97
N LEU A 53 18.20 -2.24 -19.12
CA LEU A 53 18.67 -1.66 -20.38
C LEU A 53 20.17 -1.84 -20.59
N TRP A 54 20.98 -1.70 -19.53
CA TRP A 54 22.45 -1.74 -19.66
C TRP A 54 23.04 -3.09 -19.26
N LEU A 55 22.52 -3.72 -18.21
CA LEU A 55 23.07 -4.99 -17.72
C LEU A 55 22.38 -6.23 -18.30
N ASN A 56 21.28 -6.06 -19.02
CA ASN A 56 20.48 -7.16 -19.64
C ASN A 56 20.09 -8.28 -18.65
N PHE A 57 19.95 -7.96 -17.36
CA PHE A 57 19.60 -8.95 -16.32
C PHE A 57 18.11 -9.33 -16.33
N GLY A 58 17.31 -8.71 -17.21
CA GLY A 58 15.89 -9.01 -17.34
C GLY A 58 15.13 -8.90 -15.99
N LEU A 59 14.31 -9.91 -15.70
CA LEU A 59 13.50 -9.94 -14.46
C LEU A 59 14.35 -9.99 -13.17
N VAL A 60 15.49 -10.69 -13.20
CA VAL A 60 16.38 -10.77 -12.01
C VAL A 60 16.88 -9.39 -11.62
N GLY A 61 17.23 -8.57 -12.60
CA GLY A 61 17.67 -7.19 -12.37
C GLY A 61 16.64 -6.35 -11.65
N ILE A 62 15.36 -6.48 -12.00
CA ILE A 62 14.26 -5.77 -11.33
C ILE A 62 14.14 -6.20 -9.86
N PHE A 63 14.22 -7.50 -9.58
CA PHE A 63 14.18 -8.01 -8.20
C PHE A 63 15.38 -7.53 -7.37
N CYS A 64 16.59 -7.54 -7.94
CA CYS A 64 17.77 -7.01 -7.27
C CYS A 64 17.65 -5.50 -7.00
N ALA A 65 17.20 -4.73 -7.98
CA ALA A 65 16.95 -3.29 -7.83
C ALA A 65 15.96 -3.01 -6.68
N GLN A 66 14.90 -3.83 -6.57
CA GLN A 66 13.90 -3.70 -5.50
C GLN A 66 14.51 -4.00 -4.13
N ILE A 67 15.33 -5.05 -4.01
CA ILE A 67 16.00 -5.41 -2.75
C ILE A 67 16.96 -4.31 -2.32
N ILE A 68 17.80 -3.81 -3.23
CA ILE A 68 18.77 -2.74 -2.95
C ILE A 68 18.04 -1.47 -2.52
N SER A 69 17.03 -1.04 -3.28
CA SER A 69 16.23 0.14 -2.95
C SER A 69 15.54 0.00 -1.59
N SER A 70 14.94 -1.17 -1.31
CA SER A 70 14.28 -1.45 -0.03
C SER A 70 15.25 -1.47 1.14
N GLY A 71 16.46 -2.01 0.94
CA GLY A 71 17.52 -2.04 1.94
C GLY A 71 18.03 -0.64 2.29
N LEU A 72 18.32 0.18 1.27
CA LEU A 72 18.72 1.58 1.47
C LEU A 72 17.63 2.41 2.14
N THR A 73 16.37 2.17 1.78
CA THR A 73 15.21 2.80 2.41
C THR A 73 15.12 2.42 3.88
N LEU A 74 15.37 1.16 4.23
CA LEU A 74 15.39 0.70 5.61
C LEU A 74 16.48 1.42 6.42
N ILE A 75 17.69 1.49 5.88
CA ILE A 75 18.82 2.16 6.54
C ILE A 75 18.50 3.63 6.79
N THR A 76 18.05 4.36 5.77
CA THR A 76 17.70 5.79 5.91
C THR A 76 16.55 6.00 6.88
N ALA A 77 15.51 5.18 6.83
CA ALA A 77 14.38 5.26 7.74
C ALA A 77 14.77 4.96 9.19
N LEU A 78 15.63 3.97 9.43
CA LEU A 78 16.15 3.65 10.76
C LEU A 78 17.06 4.77 11.29
N LEU A 79 17.93 5.34 10.48
CA LEU A 79 18.78 6.46 10.89
C LEU A 79 17.96 7.67 11.33
N VAL A 80 16.90 7.99 10.59
CA VAL A 80 16.00 9.10 10.93
C VAL A 80 15.18 8.82 12.19
N THR A 81 14.80 7.56 12.40
CA THR A 81 13.94 7.17 13.54
C THR A 81 14.71 6.64 14.75
N ARG A 82 16.06 6.51 14.67
CA ARG A 82 16.90 5.92 15.73
C ARG A 82 16.68 6.50 17.12
N LYS A 83 16.44 7.81 17.22
CA LYS A 83 16.18 8.50 18.48
C LYS A 83 14.80 8.23 19.07
N LEU A 84 13.91 7.63 18.29
CA LEU A 84 12.49 7.43 18.59
C LEU A 84 12.15 5.95 18.79
N LEU A 85 13.03 5.08 18.32
CA LEU A 85 12.90 3.63 18.48
C LEU A 85 13.53 3.23 19.80
N VAL A 86 12.69 2.93 20.77
CA VAL A 86 13.12 2.28 22.00
C VAL A 86 13.03 0.77 21.76
N MET A 87 14.17 0.11 21.67
CA MET A 87 14.23 -1.35 21.50
C MET A 87 14.04 -2.04 22.88
N THR A 88 12.85 -1.92 23.44
CA THR A 88 12.44 -2.70 24.60
C THR A 88 11.51 -3.82 24.14
N PHE A 89 11.89 -5.05 24.38
CA PHE A 89 11.05 -6.21 24.13
C PHE A 89 10.20 -6.48 25.37
N ASN A 90 8.88 -6.28 25.27
CA ASN A 90 7.94 -6.59 26.34
C ASN A 90 6.89 -7.58 25.81
N ILE A 91 6.86 -8.74 26.47
CA ILE A 91 5.97 -9.86 26.11
C ILE A 91 4.48 -9.48 26.27
N ASP A 92 4.14 -8.63 27.22
CA ASP A 92 2.76 -8.26 27.47
C ASP A 92 2.21 -7.38 26.34
N TYR A 93 3.01 -6.43 25.87
CA TYR A 93 2.63 -5.65 24.66
C TYR A 93 2.53 -6.54 23.42
N LEU A 94 3.38 -7.54 23.28
CA LEU A 94 3.31 -8.51 22.19
C LEU A 94 2.01 -9.33 22.26
N LYS A 95 1.62 -9.82 23.44
CA LYS A 95 0.36 -10.55 23.64
C LYS A 95 -0.86 -9.71 23.28
N ILE A 96 -0.89 -8.45 23.72
CA ILE A 96 -1.98 -7.51 23.39
C ILE A 96 -2.05 -7.28 21.87
N ALA A 97 -0.92 -7.04 21.22
CA ALA A 97 -0.84 -6.84 19.79
C ALA A 97 -1.29 -8.08 19.00
N LEU A 98 -0.87 -9.29 19.43
CA LEU A 98 -1.29 -10.55 18.82
C LEU A 98 -2.78 -10.80 19.01
N LYS A 99 -3.31 -10.60 20.20
CA LYS A 99 -4.74 -10.75 20.48
C LYS A 99 -5.60 -9.85 19.60
N TYR A 100 -5.13 -8.65 19.28
CA TYR A 100 -5.81 -7.73 18.38
C TYR A 100 -5.63 -8.08 16.90
N SER A 101 -4.42 -8.46 16.50
CA SER A 101 -4.11 -8.68 15.07
C SER A 101 -4.53 -10.06 14.56
N LEU A 102 -4.53 -11.10 15.41
CA LEU A 102 -4.87 -12.47 15.00
C LEU A 102 -6.27 -12.58 14.37
N PRO A 103 -7.33 -12.02 14.98
CA PRO A 103 -8.67 -12.07 14.38
C PRO A 103 -8.81 -11.27 13.08
N LEU A 104 -7.88 -10.35 12.78
CA LEU A 104 -7.89 -9.58 11.53
C LEU A 104 -7.27 -10.35 10.35
N ILE A 105 -6.47 -11.38 10.61
CA ILE A 105 -5.77 -12.15 9.57
C ILE A 105 -6.76 -12.84 8.61
N PRO A 106 -7.80 -13.57 9.07
CA PRO A 106 -8.76 -14.19 8.17
C PRO A 106 -9.45 -13.19 7.23
N GLY A 107 -9.83 -12.02 7.75
CA GLY A 107 -10.42 -10.95 6.94
C GLY A 107 -9.47 -10.44 5.86
N LYS A 108 -8.19 -10.27 6.18
CA LYS A 108 -7.18 -9.88 5.18
C LYS A 108 -6.93 -10.97 4.14
N PHE A 109 -6.95 -12.22 4.55
CA PHE A 109 -6.82 -13.36 3.64
C PHE A 109 -7.99 -13.42 2.65
N VAL A 110 -9.23 -13.26 3.12
CA VAL A 110 -10.42 -13.21 2.26
C VAL A 110 -10.34 -12.05 1.26
N MET A 111 -9.93 -10.85 1.71
CA MET A 111 -9.74 -9.71 0.80
C MET A 111 -8.68 -9.99 -0.27
N TRP A 112 -7.56 -10.59 0.11
CA TRP A 112 -6.51 -10.98 -0.83
C TRP A 112 -7.01 -12.05 -1.82
N ALA A 113 -7.68 -13.09 -1.33
CA ALA A 113 -8.24 -14.16 -2.16
C ALA A 113 -9.25 -13.59 -3.18
N ASN A 114 -10.13 -12.68 -2.75
CA ASN A 114 -11.08 -12.03 -3.64
C ASN A 114 -10.39 -11.22 -4.75
N GLN A 115 -9.33 -10.49 -4.43
CA GLN A 115 -8.55 -9.75 -5.42
C GLN A 115 -7.86 -10.66 -6.45
N GLN A 116 -7.38 -11.84 -6.02
CA GLN A 116 -6.71 -12.79 -6.91
C GLN A 116 -7.70 -13.69 -7.66
N ALA A 117 -8.88 -13.96 -7.10
CA ALA A 117 -9.88 -14.84 -7.69
C ALA A 117 -10.24 -14.43 -9.13
N ASN A 118 -10.45 -13.14 -9.38
CA ASN A 118 -10.76 -12.64 -10.70
C ASN A 118 -9.69 -13.02 -11.74
N ARG A 119 -8.40 -12.93 -11.37
CA ARG A 119 -7.29 -13.28 -12.27
C ARG A 119 -7.21 -14.78 -12.52
N ILE A 120 -7.46 -15.60 -11.50
CA ILE A 120 -7.43 -17.07 -11.62
C ILE A 120 -8.59 -17.56 -12.49
N ILE A 121 -9.79 -17.01 -12.27
CA ILE A 121 -10.98 -17.34 -13.06
C ILE A 121 -10.76 -16.95 -14.53
N LEU A 122 -10.30 -15.73 -14.78
CA LEU A 122 -10.03 -15.25 -16.14
C LEU A 122 -8.94 -16.08 -16.84
N LEU A 123 -7.89 -16.50 -16.10
CA LEU A 123 -6.85 -17.36 -16.64
C LEU A 123 -7.42 -18.71 -17.08
N TYR A 124 -8.33 -19.27 -16.30
CA TYR A 124 -8.94 -20.56 -16.61
C TYR A 124 -9.87 -20.50 -17.83
N PHE A 125 -10.70 -19.46 -17.95
CA PHE A 125 -11.71 -19.36 -19.02
C PHE A 125 -11.21 -18.67 -20.29
N LEU A 126 -10.36 -17.64 -20.17
CA LEU A 126 -9.92 -16.78 -21.28
C LEU A 126 -8.42 -16.82 -21.57
N GLY A 127 -7.66 -17.61 -20.79
CA GLY A 127 -6.22 -17.74 -20.95
C GLY A 127 -5.45 -16.45 -20.64
N LEU A 128 -4.17 -16.42 -21.02
CA LEU A 128 -3.26 -15.31 -20.74
C LEU A 128 -3.69 -13.99 -21.39
N THR A 129 -4.27 -14.05 -22.59
CA THR A 129 -4.75 -12.85 -23.32
C THR A 129 -5.87 -12.16 -22.56
N GLY A 130 -6.83 -12.92 -22.04
CA GLY A 130 -7.93 -12.37 -21.23
C GLY A 130 -7.44 -11.72 -19.92
N VAL A 131 -6.47 -12.34 -19.25
CA VAL A 131 -5.83 -11.77 -18.05
C VAL A 131 -5.08 -10.48 -18.39
N GLY A 132 -4.40 -10.43 -19.54
CA GLY A 132 -3.72 -9.24 -20.02
C GLY A 132 -4.68 -8.07 -20.26
N LEU A 133 -5.78 -8.31 -20.98
CA LEU A 133 -6.80 -7.29 -21.26
C LEU A 133 -7.47 -6.79 -19.97
N PHE A 134 -7.85 -7.71 -19.09
CA PHE A 134 -8.36 -7.36 -17.75
C PHE A 134 -7.36 -6.50 -16.96
N GLY A 135 -6.06 -6.82 -17.05
CA GLY A 135 -5.00 -6.06 -16.40
C GLY A 135 -4.94 -4.59 -16.85
N VAL A 136 -5.18 -4.32 -18.14
CA VAL A 136 -5.25 -2.96 -18.69
C VAL A 136 -6.48 -2.24 -18.14
N GLY A 137 -7.66 -2.85 -18.21
CA GLY A 137 -8.89 -2.27 -17.65
C GLY A 137 -8.79 -2.01 -16.15
N TYR A 138 -8.18 -2.93 -15.41
CA TYR A 138 -7.93 -2.76 -13.97
C TYR A 138 -7.00 -1.57 -13.67
N ARG A 139 -5.98 -1.32 -14.50
CA ARG A 139 -5.10 -0.15 -14.33
C ARG A 139 -5.85 1.16 -14.52
N ILE A 140 -6.72 1.25 -15.49
CA ILE A 140 -7.58 2.44 -15.71
C ILE A 140 -8.50 2.63 -14.50
N SER A 141 -9.19 1.58 -14.07
CA SER A 141 -10.08 1.61 -12.89
C SER A 141 -9.32 1.90 -11.59
N SER A 142 -8.03 1.58 -11.51
CA SER A 142 -7.21 1.83 -10.31
C SER A 142 -7.05 3.32 -9.99
N ILE A 143 -7.23 4.22 -10.96
CA ILE A 143 -7.23 5.68 -10.74
C ILE A 143 -8.39 6.06 -9.81
N VAL A 144 -9.57 5.50 -10.04
CA VAL A 144 -10.75 5.72 -9.18
C VAL A 144 -10.53 5.13 -7.79
N LEU A 145 -10.01 3.91 -7.73
CA LEU A 145 -9.68 3.26 -6.45
C LEU A 145 -8.68 4.08 -5.64
N LEU A 146 -7.75 4.75 -6.31
CA LEU A 146 -6.77 5.62 -5.67
C LEU A 146 -7.44 6.84 -5.02
N MET A 147 -8.37 7.49 -5.73
CA MET A 147 -9.18 8.59 -5.19
C MET A 147 -10.01 8.15 -3.98
N ILE A 148 -10.70 7.00 -4.07
CA ILE A 148 -11.48 6.42 -2.97
C ILE A 148 -10.58 6.15 -1.76
N THR A 149 -9.39 5.63 -1.99
CA THR A 149 -8.44 5.29 -0.93
C THR A 149 -7.92 6.54 -0.22
N PHE A 150 -7.60 7.60 -0.95
CA PHE A 150 -7.16 8.87 -0.36
C PHE A 150 -8.25 9.52 0.48
N PHE A 151 -9.46 9.55 -0.06
CA PHE A 151 -10.61 10.07 0.68
C PHE A 151 -10.85 9.24 1.95
N GLY A 152 -10.90 7.92 1.86
CA GLY A 152 -11.12 7.04 3.00
C GLY A 152 -10.07 7.21 4.11
N ARG A 153 -8.82 7.50 3.75
CA ARG A 153 -7.75 7.79 4.72
C ARG A 153 -7.93 9.12 5.43
N ALA A 154 -8.45 10.13 4.74
CA ALA A 154 -8.77 11.43 5.33
C ALA A 154 -10.08 11.37 6.13
N TRP A 155 -11.08 10.66 5.59
CA TRP A 155 -12.40 10.54 6.18
C TRP A 155 -12.40 9.75 7.50
N GLY A 156 -11.60 8.70 7.62
CA GLY A 156 -11.58 7.84 8.81
C GLY A 156 -11.40 8.61 10.13
N PRO A 157 -10.29 9.33 10.34
CA PRO A 157 -10.10 10.11 11.56
C PRO A 157 -11.11 11.25 11.71
N PHE A 158 -11.51 11.89 10.61
CA PHE A 158 -12.49 12.98 10.60
C PHE A 158 -13.86 12.49 11.06
N SER A 159 -14.34 11.34 10.57
CA SER A 159 -15.63 10.78 10.96
C SER A 159 -15.70 10.40 12.44
N VAL A 160 -14.62 9.87 13.00
CA VAL A 160 -14.54 9.54 14.44
C VAL A 160 -14.58 10.80 15.31
N GLU A 161 -13.92 11.88 14.89
CA GLU A 161 -13.93 13.15 15.59
C GLU A 161 -15.33 13.81 15.55
N MET A 162 -16.01 13.74 14.41
CA MET A 162 -17.35 14.27 14.23
C MET A 162 -18.40 13.52 15.06
N LEU A 163 -18.28 12.19 15.16
CA LEU A 163 -19.18 11.37 15.95
C LEU A 163 -19.08 11.64 17.47
N LYS A 164 -17.92 12.06 17.95
CA LYS A 164 -17.72 12.45 19.36
C LYS A 164 -18.44 13.75 19.73
N ASN A 165 -18.66 14.63 18.77
CA ASN A 165 -19.28 15.94 18.97
C ASN A 165 -20.73 15.92 18.46
N LYS A 166 -21.70 15.73 19.36
CA LYS A 166 -23.16 15.62 19.06
C LYS A 166 -23.75 16.75 18.19
N GLY A 167 -23.13 17.94 18.17
CA GLY A 167 -23.59 19.09 17.37
C GLY A 167 -23.18 19.10 15.89
N ARG A 168 -22.33 18.15 15.43
CA ARG A 168 -21.79 18.14 14.07
C ARG A 168 -22.38 17.09 13.14
N LYS A 169 -23.52 16.50 13.52
CA LYS A 169 -24.22 15.46 12.73
C LYS A 169 -24.58 15.97 11.32
N LEU A 170 -25.02 17.21 11.21
CA LEU A 170 -25.35 17.84 9.93
C LEU A 170 -24.15 17.92 8.98
N ILE A 171 -22.97 18.27 9.50
CA ILE A 171 -21.74 18.33 8.72
C ILE A 171 -21.34 16.95 8.21
N TYR A 172 -21.53 15.92 9.05
CA TYR A 172 -21.29 14.53 8.66
C TYR A 172 -22.20 14.10 7.50
N GLU A 173 -23.50 14.36 7.61
CA GLU A 173 -24.49 14.02 6.58
C GLU A 173 -24.24 14.76 5.27
N LEU A 174 -23.94 16.05 5.30
CA LEU A 174 -23.59 16.84 4.13
C LEU A 174 -22.31 16.33 3.47
N SER A 175 -21.27 16.07 4.25
CA SER A 175 -20.00 15.57 3.70
C SER A 175 -20.17 14.22 3.04
N LEU A 176 -20.97 13.31 3.62
CA LEU A 176 -21.30 12.01 3.04
C LEU A 176 -22.06 12.16 1.72
N LYS A 177 -23.04 13.08 1.66
CA LYS A 177 -23.83 13.35 0.47
C LYS A 177 -22.98 13.88 -0.69
N TYR A 178 -22.10 14.84 -0.42
CA TYR A 178 -21.17 15.35 -1.43
C TYR A 178 -20.17 14.27 -1.91
N TYR A 179 -19.65 13.47 -0.98
CA TYR A 179 -18.78 12.35 -1.31
C TYR A 179 -19.47 11.38 -2.26
N LEU A 180 -20.67 10.91 -1.94
CA LEU A 180 -21.43 10.00 -2.78
C LEU A 180 -21.73 10.64 -4.15
N GLY A 181 -22.13 11.92 -4.20
CA GLY A 181 -22.39 12.63 -5.44
C GLY A 181 -21.17 12.69 -6.37
N ILE A 182 -20.02 13.04 -5.84
CA ILE A 182 -18.76 13.11 -6.61
C ILE A 182 -18.38 11.72 -7.15
N PHE A 183 -18.45 10.67 -6.32
CA PHE A 183 -18.09 9.32 -6.76
C PHE A 183 -19.07 8.73 -7.77
N PHE A 184 -20.37 9.00 -7.62
CA PHE A 184 -21.37 8.61 -8.62
C PHE A 184 -21.10 9.28 -9.96
N SER A 185 -20.85 10.59 -9.97
CA SER A 185 -20.53 11.34 -11.19
C SER A 185 -19.27 10.80 -11.89
N PHE A 186 -18.21 10.54 -11.13
CA PHE A 186 -17.00 9.92 -11.67
C PHE A 186 -17.23 8.50 -12.21
N GLY A 187 -18.04 7.69 -11.51
CA GLY A 187 -18.40 6.36 -11.97
C GLY A 187 -19.14 6.38 -13.31
N ILE A 188 -20.08 7.31 -13.49
CA ILE A 188 -20.82 7.50 -14.74
C ILE A 188 -19.89 7.93 -15.89
N ILE A 189 -18.99 8.90 -15.63
CA ILE A 189 -18.06 9.38 -16.67
C ILE A 189 -17.14 8.23 -17.15
N ILE A 190 -16.65 7.39 -16.24
CA ILE A 190 -15.76 6.28 -16.61
C ILE A 190 -16.53 5.14 -17.29
N SER A 191 -17.80 4.92 -16.95
CA SER A 191 -18.62 3.91 -17.62
C SER A 191 -19.05 4.34 -19.03
N ALA A 192 -18.98 5.64 -19.35
CA ALA A 192 -19.31 6.19 -20.66
C ALA A 192 -18.09 6.28 -21.61
N LEU A 193 -16.87 6.03 -21.10
CA LEU A 193 -15.62 5.97 -21.86
C LEU A 193 -15.30 4.53 -22.27
#